data_5c7710229d1497eef2f01929d16df3b4
#
_entry.id   5c7710229d1497eef2f01929d16df3b4
#
_cell.length_a   1.000
_cell.length_b   1.000
_cell.length_c   1.000
_cell.angle_alpha   90.00
_cell.angle_beta   90.00
_cell.angle_gamma   90.00
#
_symmetry.space_group_name_H-M   'P 1'
#
loop_
_entity.id
_entity.type
_entity.pdbx_description
1 polymer ?
#
loop_
_entity_poly.entity_id
_entity_poly.type
_entity_poly.pdbx_seq_one_letter_code
_entity_poly.pdbx_strand_id
1 'polypeptide(L)'
;MQPNELTLEAQMFDAKINSMDKTCLLAPLSFFDACNVSTDEERLRRMMLLRTRALQLGISEQEYADRRDNYTSQFDADPGYCLKIARMALRRQAMQELGFTPMADVETRQAEYLIEPYLPLDAITILAGVAGMGKTWLALKWAADISTGRATKDGTPGLVYYFTQENDPHVVLSPRLESLGADPENIVIMQQMADTPALTMCDARLDALASRPGCRPSLVVFDPIQSYLEKHANMNQAADVRPMMDHLANFAARYHCAVMLVSHISKPNLSGGSASDRILGSSDFRNAARSIIFVGCDPDDRSLRVFAQDKSSLGPPGPSRKFSIHDGGVEIMDECALTADEILRAQAGGNTRGPEPVVGNRAVALLGELTNNTGWVKTSIAIADAKKEVISESILRKAAKKMGLENATIRQGHKGAYAIWYDTKKVPENIIEQLTLEAARA
;
A
#
# COMPACT_ATOMS: atom_id res chain seq x y z
N MET A 1 17.87 -53.46 -53.11
CA MET A 1 17.33 -52.15 -52.65
C MET A 1 17.51 -52.09 -51.14
N GLN A 2 18.38 -51.21 -50.67
CA GLN A 2 18.55 -50.97 -49.23
C GLN A 2 17.28 -50.35 -48.71
N PRO A 3 16.81 -50.64 -47.47
CA PRO A 3 15.67 -49.97 -46.88
C PRO A 3 15.99 -48.52 -46.72
N ASN A 4 15.14 -47.64 -47.28
CA ASN A 4 15.24 -46.19 -47.14
C ASN A 4 15.30 -45.88 -45.62
N GLU A 5 16.45 -45.40 -45.16
CA GLU A 5 16.55 -44.83 -43.81
C GLU A 5 15.62 -43.61 -43.75
N LEU A 6 14.68 -43.67 -42.83
CA LEU A 6 13.77 -42.53 -42.55
C LEU A 6 14.60 -41.28 -42.23
N THR A 7 14.17 -40.15 -42.77
CA THR A 7 14.81 -38.88 -42.42
C THR A 7 14.66 -38.62 -40.92
N LEU A 8 15.53 -37.82 -40.31
CA LEU A 8 15.48 -37.47 -38.90
C LEU A 8 14.12 -36.89 -38.53
N GLU A 9 13.52 -36.08 -39.41
CA GLU A 9 12.21 -35.48 -39.22
C GLU A 9 11.10 -36.53 -39.21
N ALA A 10 11.17 -37.54 -40.06
CA ALA A 10 10.25 -38.68 -40.05
C ALA A 10 10.35 -39.51 -38.76
N GLN A 11 11.58 -39.75 -38.30
CA GLN A 11 11.85 -40.46 -37.05
C GLN A 11 11.28 -39.70 -35.83
N MET A 12 11.47 -38.37 -35.80
CA MET A 12 10.91 -37.49 -34.73
C MET A 12 9.37 -37.50 -34.71
N PHE A 13 8.75 -37.47 -35.89
CA PHE A 13 7.30 -37.57 -36.01
C PHE A 13 6.81 -38.91 -35.50
N ASP A 14 7.42 -40.04 -35.88
CA ASP A 14 7.07 -41.37 -35.46
C ASP A 14 7.17 -41.54 -33.92
N ALA A 15 8.26 -41.04 -33.32
CA ALA A 15 8.44 -41.06 -31.86
C ALA A 15 7.36 -40.22 -31.15
N LYS A 16 7.03 -39.07 -31.68
CA LYS A 16 5.98 -38.19 -31.16
C LYS A 16 4.61 -38.91 -31.18
N ILE A 17 4.20 -39.45 -32.31
CA ILE A 17 2.89 -40.12 -32.43
C ILE A 17 2.80 -41.36 -31.51
N ASN A 18 3.85 -42.15 -31.40
CA ASN A 18 3.88 -43.32 -30.54
C ASN A 18 3.77 -43.00 -29.04
N SER A 19 4.15 -41.81 -28.62
CA SER A 19 4.03 -41.33 -27.24
C SER A 19 2.69 -40.68 -26.90
N MET A 20 1.83 -40.40 -27.90
CA MET A 20 0.55 -39.73 -27.68
C MET A 20 -0.51 -40.61 -27.04
N ASP A 21 -1.32 -40.01 -26.17
CA ASP A 21 -2.60 -40.58 -25.71
C ASP A 21 -3.72 -40.34 -26.73
N LYS A 22 -4.92 -40.84 -26.44
CA LYS A 22 -6.10 -40.73 -27.29
C LYS A 22 -6.46 -39.26 -27.57
N THR A 23 -6.43 -38.38 -26.57
CA THR A 23 -6.83 -37.00 -26.65
C THR A 23 -5.89 -36.20 -27.57
N CYS A 24 -4.59 -36.34 -27.35
CA CYS A 24 -3.57 -35.68 -28.15
C CYS A 24 -3.56 -36.20 -29.59
N LEU A 25 -3.77 -37.50 -29.79
CA LEU A 25 -3.78 -38.10 -31.10
C LEU A 25 -4.92 -37.60 -31.98
N LEU A 26 -6.11 -37.41 -31.39
CA LEU A 26 -7.31 -36.93 -32.08
C LEU A 26 -7.37 -35.41 -32.19
N ALA A 27 -6.38 -34.69 -31.66
CA ALA A 27 -6.33 -33.24 -31.75
C ALA A 27 -6.03 -32.78 -33.20
N PRO A 28 -6.56 -31.64 -33.64
CA PRO A 28 -6.34 -31.13 -35.01
C PRO A 28 -4.88 -31.03 -35.40
N LEU A 29 -3.99 -30.66 -34.46
CA LEU A 29 -2.58 -30.51 -34.74
C LEU A 29 -1.89 -31.80 -35.19
N SER A 30 -2.31 -32.96 -34.68
CA SER A 30 -1.73 -34.25 -35.09
C SER A 30 -1.98 -34.53 -36.57
N PHE A 31 -3.19 -34.21 -37.07
CA PHE A 31 -3.55 -34.33 -38.47
C PHE A 31 -2.88 -33.24 -39.33
N PHE A 32 -2.82 -31.99 -38.84
CA PHE A 32 -2.16 -30.91 -39.56
C PHE A 32 -0.64 -31.11 -39.67
N ASP A 33 0.02 -31.60 -38.63
CA ASP A 33 1.45 -31.97 -38.69
C ASP A 33 1.68 -33.13 -39.66
N ALA A 34 0.75 -34.07 -39.77
CA ALA A 34 0.84 -35.15 -40.75
C ALA A 34 0.64 -34.67 -42.19
N CYS A 35 -0.18 -33.66 -42.40
CA CYS A 35 -0.38 -33.02 -43.72
C CYS A 35 0.75 -32.06 -44.10
N ASN A 36 1.46 -31.49 -43.13
CA ASN A 36 2.49 -30.47 -43.35
C ASN A 36 3.84 -31.09 -43.80
N VAL A 37 3.85 -31.69 -44.96
CA VAL A 37 5.00 -32.35 -45.57
C VAL A 37 5.10 -32.00 -47.05
N SER A 38 6.27 -32.19 -47.62
CA SER A 38 6.58 -31.79 -49.00
C SER A 38 6.13 -32.80 -50.06
N THR A 39 5.79 -34.03 -49.67
CA THR A 39 5.42 -35.10 -50.62
C THR A 39 4.15 -35.83 -50.20
N ASP A 40 3.34 -36.26 -51.17
CA ASP A 40 2.10 -37.02 -50.92
C ASP A 40 2.46 -38.42 -50.32
N GLU A 41 3.56 -38.99 -50.65
CA GLU A 41 4.01 -40.28 -50.10
C GLU A 41 4.25 -40.16 -48.59
N GLU A 42 4.96 -39.13 -48.13
CA GLU A 42 5.20 -38.91 -46.70
C GLU A 42 3.90 -38.53 -45.97
N ARG A 43 3.01 -37.76 -46.60
CA ARG A 43 1.68 -37.45 -46.04
C ARG A 43 0.88 -38.72 -45.81
N LEU A 44 0.85 -39.62 -46.79
CA LEU A 44 0.15 -40.90 -46.67
C LEU A 44 0.77 -41.75 -45.57
N ARG A 45 2.10 -41.85 -45.51
CA ARG A 45 2.81 -42.57 -44.45
C ARG A 45 2.44 -42.08 -43.06
N ARG A 46 2.49 -40.75 -42.84
CA ARG A 46 2.14 -40.14 -41.55
C ARG A 46 0.66 -40.36 -41.16
N MET A 47 -0.25 -40.31 -42.12
CA MET A 47 -1.67 -40.61 -41.88
C MET A 47 -1.90 -42.08 -41.54
N MET A 48 -1.18 -42.98 -42.13
CA MET A 48 -1.25 -44.40 -41.80
C MET A 48 -0.70 -44.69 -40.40
N LEU A 49 0.34 -43.98 -39.97
CA LEU A 49 0.88 -44.11 -38.62
C LEU A 49 -0.14 -43.60 -37.59
N LEU A 50 -0.75 -42.45 -37.81
CA LEU A 50 -1.82 -41.89 -36.97
C LEU A 50 -2.98 -42.88 -36.82
N ARG A 51 -3.44 -43.49 -37.93
CA ARG A 51 -4.50 -44.51 -37.96
C ARG A 51 -4.12 -45.73 -37.12
N THR A 52 -2.91 -46.25 -37.33
CA THR A 52 -2.43 -47.41 -36.60
C THR A 52 -2.40 -47.14 -35.11
N ARG A 53 -1.89 -45.97 -34.69
CA ARG A 53 -1.85 -45.58 -33.29
C ARG A 53 -3.25 -45.37 -32.72
N ALA A 54 -4.19 -44.79 -33.49
CA ALA A 54 -5.59 -44.62 -33.10
C ALA A 54 -6.25 -45.94 -32.76
N LEU A 55 -6.10 -46.92 -33.62
CA LEU A 55 -6.64 -48.28 -33.39
C LEU A 55 -6.03 -48.94 -32.15
N GLN A 56 -4.70 -48.80 -31.90
CA GLN A 56 -4.04 -49.31 -30.71
C GLN A 56 -4.61 -48.67 -29.42
N LEU A 57 -5.06 -47.44 -29.46
CA LEU A 57 -5.68 -46.71 -28.35
C LEU A 57 -7.21 -46.94 -28.23
N GLY A 58 -7.76 -47.89 -29.03
CA GLY A 58 -9.20 -48.23 -29.01
C GLY A 58 -10.12 -47.18 -29.66
N ILE A 59 -9.58 -46.33 -30.55
CA ILE A 59 -10.37 -45.41 -31.38
C ILE A 59 -10.96 -46.22 -32.55
N SER A 60 -12.24 -46.03 -32.83
CA SER A 60 -12.86 -46.72 -33.96
C SER A 60 -12.39 -46.17 -35.32
N GLU A 61 -12.42 -47.02 -36.36
CA GLU A 61 -12.13 -46.60 -37.73
C GLU A 61 -12.98 -45.41 -38.15
N GLN A 62 -14.25 -45.42 -37.81
CA GLN A 62 -15.20 -44.38 -38.21
C GLN A 62 -14.83 -43.05 -37.52
N GLU A 63 -14.57 -43.07 -36.22
CA GLU A 63 -14.17 -41.88 -35.47
C GLU A 63 -12.85 -41.28 -36.03
N TYR A 64 -11.89 -42.13 -36.39
CA TYR A 64 -10.64 -41.71 -37.00
C TYR A 64 -10.88 -41.07 -38.40
N ALA A 65 -11.67 -41.74 -39.24
CA ALA A 65 -11.95 -41.32 -40.60
C ALA A 65 -12.68 -39.94 -40.62
N ASP A 66 -13.71 -39.80 -39.79
CA ASP A 66 -14.44 -38.54 -39.69
C ASP A 66 -13.54 -37.35 -39.32
N ARG A 67 -12.64 -37.58 -38.37
CA ARG A 67 -11.70 -36.54 -38.00
C ARG A 67 -10.64 -36.26 -39.06
N ARG A 68 -10.08 -37.34 -39.65
CA ARG A 68 -9.13 -37.22 -40.75
C ARG A 68 -9.72 -36.37 -41.88
N ASP A 69 -10.90 -36.74 -42.34
CA ASP A 69 -11.52 -36.11 -43.53
C ASP A 69 -11.86 -34.61 -43.24
N ASN A 70 -12.34 -34.32 -42.06
CA ASN A 70 -12.60 -32.97 -41.64
C ASN A 70 -11.32 -32.12 -41.56
N TYR A 71 -10.28 -32.62 -40.89
CA TYR A 71 -9.06 -31.83 -40.68
C TYR A 71 -8.18 -31.75 -41.93
N THR A 72 -8.13 -32.79 -42.75
CA THR A 72 -7.42 -32.73 -44.05
C THR A 72 -8.03 -31.73 -44.99
N SER A 73 -9.38 -31.70 -45.08
CA SER A 73 -10.10 -30.71 -45.89
C SER A 73 -9.81 -29.26 -45.41
N GLN A 74 -9.82 -29.02 -44.12
CA GLN A 74 -9.48 -27.71 -43.58
C GLN A 74 -8.03 -27.31 -43.85
N PHE A 75 -7.11 -28.25 -43.67
CA PHE A 75 -5.70 -28.01 -43.92
C PHE A 75 -5.40 -27.69 -45.37
N ASP A 76 -5.99 -28.43 -46.30
CA ASP A 76 -5.79 -28.22 -47.73
C ASP A 76 -6.37 -26.85 -48.20
N ALA A 77 -7.35 -26.32 -47.48
CA ALA A 77 -7.90 -24.98 -47.75
C ALA A 77 -6.98 -23.85 -47.28
N ASP A 78 -6.44 -23.93 -46.10
CA ASP A 78 -5.50 -22.94 -45.53
C ASP A 78 -4.54 -23.60 -44.50
N PRO A 79 -3.41 -24.17 -44.96
CA PRO A 79 -2.47 -24.84 -44.09
C PRO A 79 -1.86 -23.95 -43.01
N GLY A 80 -1.57 -22.70 -43.36
CA GLY A 80 -0.94 -21.73 -42.48
C GLY A 80 -1.84 -21.37 -41.29
N TYR A 81 -3.07 -21.09 -41.58
CA TYR A 81 -4.09 -20.79 -40.57
C TYR A 81 -4.35 -21.99 -39.66
N CYS A 82 -4.56 -23.17 -40.24
CA CYS A 82 -4.83 -24.40 -39.48
C CYS A 82 -3.71 -24.73 -38.48
N LEU A 83 -2.44 -24.70 -38.90
CA LEU A 83 -1.30 -24.93 -38.02
C LEU A 83 -1.19 -23.88 -36.92
N LYS A 84 -1.42 -22.62 -37.24
CA LYS A 84 -1.41 -21.53 -36.26
C LYS A 84 -2.44 -21.75 -35.17
N ILE A 85 -3.70 -22.01 -35.54
CA ILE A 85 -4.82 -22.18 -34.58
C ILE A 85 -4.62 -23.44 -33.76
N ALA A 86 -4.24 -24.55 -34.36
CA ALA A 86 -4.00 -25.81 -33.64
C ALA A 86 -2.86 -25.69 -32.62
N ARG A 87 -1.77 -25.01 -32.97
CA ARG A 87 -0.64 -24.73 -32.03
C ARG A 87 -1.08 -23.83 -30.89
N MET A 88 -1.91 -22.81 -31.16
CA MET A 88 -2.45 -21.95 -30.13
C MET A 88 -3.36 -22.70 -29.16
N ALA A 89 -4.24 -23.59 -29.66
CA ALA A 89 -5.12 -24.41 -28.85
C ALA A 89 -4.33 -25.36 -27.93
N LEU A 90 -3.34 -26.06 -28.47
CA LEU A 90 -2.49 -26.96 -27.70
C LEU A 90 -1.68 -26.22 -26.62
N ARG A 91 -1.13 -25.06 -26.97
CA ARG A 91 -0.44 -24.19 -26.02
C ARG A 91 -1.35 -23.74 -24.89
N ARG A 92 -2.61 -23.34 -25.21
CA ARG A 92 -3.60 -22.94 -24.20
C ARG A 92 -3.95 -24.09 -23.27
N GLN A 93 -4.21 -25.27 -23.83
CA GLN A 93 -4.50 -26.46 -23.03
C GLN A 93 -3.36 -26.78 -22.07
N ALA A 94 -2.11 -26.86 -22.54
CA ALA A 94 -0.95 -27.14 -21.70
C ALA A 94 -0.75 -26.05 -20.62
N MET A 95 -1.04 -24.80 -20.92
CA MET A 95 -1.01 -23.72 -19.94
C MET A 95 -2.06 -23.92 -18.86
N GLN A 96 -3.31 -24.21 -19.24
CA GLN A 96 -4.42 -24.42 -18.30
C GLN A 96 -4.19 -25.62 -17.38
N GLU A 97 -3.69 -26.73 -17.90
CA GLU A 97 -3.34 -27.94 -17.12
C GLU A 97 -2.31 -27.64 -16.02
N LEU A 98 -1.41 -26.68 -16.25
CA LEU A 98 -0.39 -26.23 -15.29
C LEU A 98 -0.80 -24.99 -14.49
N GLY A 99 -2.03 -24.51 -14.63
CA GLY A 99 -2.52 -23.32 -13.92
C GLY A 99 -2.06 -21.98 -14.51
N PHE A 100 -1.56 -21.96 -15.76
CA PHE A 100 -1.20 -20.71 -16.46
C PHE A 100 -2.36 -20.25 -17.34
N THR A 101 -2.62 -18.95 -17.33
CA THR A 101 -3.65 -18.34 -18.18
C THR A 101 -3.02 -17.26 -19.06
N PRO A 102 -3.24 -17.30 -20.40
CA PRO A 102 -2.81 -16.21 -21.28
C PRO A 102 -3.48 -14.89 -20.87
N MET A 103 -2.75 -13.78 -20.93
CA MET A 103 -3.30 -12.46 -20.57
C MET A 103 -4.53 -12.06 -21.42
N ALA A 104 -4.63 -12.57 -22.63
CA ALA A 104 -5.80 -12.36 -23.51
C ALA A 104 -7.11 -13.01 -22.99
N ASP A 105 -6.98 -13.97 -22.10
CA ASP A 105 -8.12 -14.68 -21.49
C ASP A 105 -8.42 -14.16 -20.07
N VAL A 106 -7.66 -13.16 -19.59
CA VAL A 106 -7.86 -12.51 -18.30
C VAL A 106 -8.89 -11.39 -18.43
N GLU A 107 -9.98 -11.52 -17.70
CA GLU A 107 -11.02 -10.52 -17.65
C GLU A 107 -10.54 -9.26 -16.90
N THR A 108 -10.70 -8.09 -17.52
CA THR A 108 -10.38 -6.82 -16.86
C THR A 108 -11.46 -6.50 -15.83
N ARG A 109 -11.04 -6.30 -14.57
CA ARG A 109 -11.92 -5.90 -13.48
C ARG A 109 -11.42 -4.61 -12.85
N GLN A 110 -12.35 -3.78 -12.38
CA GLN A 110 -12.00 -2.63 -11.54
C GLN A 110 -11.76 -3.09 -10.10
N ALA A 111 -10.86 -2.40 -9.40
CA ALA A 111 -10.67 -2.63 -7.98
C ALA A 111 -11.93 -2.30 -7.20
N GLU A 112 -12.34 -3.18 -6.30
CA GLU A 112 -13.47 -3.00 -5.42
C GLU A 112 -13.00 -2.57 -4.03
N TYR A 113 -13.81 -1.76 -3.36
CA TYR A 113 -13.48 -1.20 -2.05
C TYR A 113 -14.63 -1.44 -1.08
N LEU A 114 -14.29 -1.80 0.13
CA LEU A 114 -15.23 -1.82 1.25
C LEU A 114 -15.51 -0.39 1.74
N ILE A 115 -14.46 0.44 1.83
CA ILE A 115 -14.55 1.90 2.05
C ILE A 115 -13.62 2.56 1.02
N GLU A 116 -14.21 3.15 -0.01
CA GLU A 116 -13.46 3.79 -1.09
C GLU A 116 -12.88 5.14 -0.63
N PRO A 117 -11.62 5.44 -0.96
CA PRO A 117 -10.60 4.61 -1.60
C PRO A 117 -9.64 3.94 -0.60
N TYR A 118 -9.99 3.84 0.68
CA TYR A 118 -9.09 3.51 1.78
C TYR A 118 -8.95 2.02 2.05
N LEU A 119 -10.06 1.26 2.00
CA LEU A 119 -10.11 -0.17 2.31
C LEU A 119 -10.47 -0.98 1.06
N PRO A 120 -9.48 -1.35 0.23
CA PRO A 120 -9.73 -2.25 -0.91
C PRO A 120 -10.12 -3.64 -0.42
N LEU A 121 -11.04 -4.28 -1.15
CA LEU A 121 -11.35 -5.70 -1.02
C LEU A 121 -10.21 -6.55 -1.59
N ASP A 122 -10.15 -7.82 -1.22
CA ASP A 122 -9.13 -8.80 -1.66
C ASP A 122 -7.70 -8.38 -1.29
N ALA A 123 -7.55 -7.53 -0.28
CA ALA A 123 -6.28 -6.86 -0.01
C ALA A 123 -6.05 -6.55 1.48
N ILE A 124 -4.79 -6.29 1.79
CA ILE A 124 -4.35 -5.87 3.12
C ILE A 124 -4.19 -4.34 3.14
N THR A 125 -4.77 -3.71 4.16
CA THR A 125 -4.57 -2.31 4.53
C THR A 125 -3.83 -2.23 5.86
N ILE A 126 -2.82 -1.37 5.95
CA ILE A 126 -2.14 -1.05 7.22
C ILE A 126 -2.64 0.30 7.72
N LEU A 127 -3.13 0.33 8.97
CA LEU A 127 -3.48 1.55 9.69
C LEU A 127 -2.38 1.84 10.72
N ALA A 128 -1.51 2.79 10.42
CA ALA A 128 -0.29 3.07 11.16
C ALA A 128 -0.34 4.42 11.90
N GLY A 129 0.42 4.53 12.98
CA GLY A 129 0.55 5.80 13.72
C GLY A 129 1.14 5.60 15.11
N VAL A 130 1.53 6.70 15.75
CA VAL A 130 2.02 6.70 17.13
C VAL A 130 0.91 6.24 18.10
N ALA A 131 1.29 5.69 19.27
CA ALA A 131 0.34 5.34 20.31
C ALA A 131 -0.52 6.56 20.74
N GLY A 132 -1.80 6.35 21.02
CA GLY A 132 -2.72 7.40 21.48
C GLY A 132 -3.26 8.33 20.37
N MET A 133 -2.93 8.11 19.10
CA MET A 133 -3.38 8.97 17.98
C MET A 133 -4.79 8.64 17.45
N GLY A 134 -5.48 7.67 18.01
CA GLY A 134 -6.85 7.37 17.62
C GLY A 134 -7.00 6.27 16.57
N LYS A 135 -5.96 5.47 16.28
CA LYS A 135 -6.03 4.35 15.32
C LYS A 135 -7.18 3.39 15.64
N THR A 136 -7.22 2.88 16.89
CA THR A 136 -8.28 1.98 17.35
C THR A 136 -9.67 2.61 17.21
N TRP A 137 -9.82 3.91 17.53
CA TRP A 137 -11.08 4.62 17.37
C TRP A 137 -11.52 4.70 15.90
N LEU A 138 -10.61 4.98 14.99
CA LEU A 138 -10.91 5.00 13.55
C LEU A 138 -11.24 3.59 13.02
N ALA A 139 -10.50 2.57 13.46
CA ALA A 139 -10.79 1.17 13.12
C ALA A 139 -12.16 0.73 13.61
N LEU A 140 -12.53 1.08 14.87
CA LEU A 140 -13.85 0.80 15.45
C LEU A 140 -14.96 1.58 14.74
N LYS A 141 -14.73 2.84 14.35
CA LYS A 141 -15.69 3.63 13.57
C LYS A 141 -16.00 2.95 12.23
N TRP A 142 -14.99 2.52 11.50
CA TRP A 142 -15.19 1.80 10.24
C TRP A 142 -15.85 0.44 10.46
N ALA A 143 -15.46 -0.30 11.51
CA ALA A 143 -16.12 -1.54 11.88
C ALA A 143 -17.62 -1.34 12.17
N ALA A 144 -17.98 -0.29 12.95
CA ALA A 144 -19.36 0.07 13.25
C ALA A 144 -20.16 0.45 12.00
N ASP A 145 -19.56 1.23 11.10
CA ASP A 145 -20.23 1.64 9.86
C ASP A 145 -20.45 0.47 8.89
N ILE A 146 -19.51 -0.48 8.86
CA ILE A 146 -19.64 -1.71 8.05
C ILE A 146 -20.69 -2.62 8.67
N SER A 147 -20.69 -2.82 10.00
CA SER A 147 -21.63 -3.70 10.69
C SER A 147 -23.10 -3.31 10.49
N THR A 148 -23.36 -2.02 10.25
CA THR A 148 -24.70 -1.45 10.03
C THR A 148 -25.02 -1.16 8.56
N GLY A 149 -24.09 -1.39 7.63
CA GLY A 149 -24.26 -1.05 6.22
C GLY A 149 -24.05 0.42 5.87
N ARG A 150 -23.73 1.30 6.84
CA ARG A 150 -23.49 2.74 6.56
C ARG A 150 -22.32 3.02 5.65
N ALA A 151 -21.29 2.14 5.66
CA ALA A 151 -20.10 2.29 4.83
C ALA A 151 -20.09 1.38 3.61
N THR A 152 -21.02 0.44 3.50
CA THR A 152 -21.11 -0.48 2.36
C THR A 152 -21.83 0.18 1.19
N LYS A 153 -21.41 -0.14 -0.03
CA LYS A 153 -21.89 0.52 -1.26
C LYS A 153 -23.39 0.30 -1.52
N ASP A 154 -23.91 -0.84 -1.11
CA ASP A 154 -25.30 -1.26 -1.31
C ASP A 154 -26.16 -1.11 -0.03
N GLY A 155 -25.59 -0.59 1.05
CA GLY A 155 -26.25 -0.48 2.35
C GLY A 155 -26.41 -1.80 3.11
N THR A 156 -25.84 -2.90 2.62
CA THR A 156 -25.93 -4.20 3.26
C THR A 156 -24.99 -4.29 4.45
N PRO A 157 -25.46 -4.65 5.67
CA PRO A 157 -24.60 -4.90 6.81
C PRO A 157 -23.54 -5.96 6.53
N GLY A 158 -22.28 -5.68 6.90
CA GLY A 158 -21.15 -6.57 6.73
C GLY A 158 -20.67 -7.17 8.06
N LEU A 159 -20.30 -8.44 8.05
CA LEU A 159 -19.72 -9.11 9.20
C LEU A 159 -18.28 -8.66 9.40
N VAL A 160 -17.91 -8.24 10.60
CA VAL A 160 -16.59 -7.76 10.98
C VAL A 160 -15.96 -8.72 11.99
N TYR A 161 -14.78 -9.25 11.68
CA TYR A 161 -13.94 -9.94 12.66
C TYR A 161 -12.98 -8.90 13.27
N TYR A 162 -13.15 -8.58 14.55
CA TYR A 162 -12.33 -7.61 15.25
C TYR A 162 -11.53 -8.27 16.37
N PHE A 163 -10.23 -8.41 16.15
CA PHE A 163 -9.32 -9.05 17.08
C PHE A 163 -8.42 -8.02 17.76
N THR A 164 -8.49 -7.96 19.10
CA THR A 164 -7.62 -7.11 19.91
C THR A 164 -7.15 -7.86 21.16
N GLN A 165 -5.91 -7.60 21.55
CA GLN A 165 -5.34 -8.08 22.82
C GLN A 165 -5.06 -6.93 23.79
N GLU A 166 -5.15 -5.69 23.33
CA GLU A 166 -4.89 -4.51 24.18
C GLU A 166 -6.16 -3.99 24.86
N ASN A 167 -7.33 -4.27 24.28
CA ASN A 167 -8.59 -3.70 24.73
C ASN A 167 -9.52 -4.79 25.29
N ASP A 168 -9.91 -4.64 26.55
CA ASP A 168 -10.89 -5.54 27.17
C ASP A 168 -12.24 -5.44 26.44
N PRO A 169 -12.84 -6.57 26.03
CA PRO A 169 -14.11 -6.57 25.32
C PRO A 169 -15.27 -5.94 26.07
N HIS A 170 -15.34 -6.12 27.37
CA HIS A 170 -16.46 -5.69 28.20
C HIS A 170 -16.36 -4.23 28.63
N VAL A 171 -15.14 -3.79 28.98
CA VAL A 171 -14.90 -2.47 29.57
C VAL A 171 -14.56 -1.42 28.51
N VAL A 172 -13.97 -1.84 27.38
CA VAL A 172 -13.46 -0.92 26.37
C VAL A 172 -14.15 -1.06 25.03
N LEU A 173 -14.20 -2.27 24.46
CA LEU A 173 -14.74 -2.45 23.11
C LEU A 173 -16.24 -2.24 23.03
N SER A 174 -17.01 -2.95 23.88
CA SER A 174 -18.46 -2.90 23.86
C SER A 174 -19.00 -1.47 24.05
N PRO A 175 -18.56 -0.69 25.05
CA PRO A 175 -19.02 0.70 25.20
C PRO A 175 -18.64 1.61 24.01
N ARG A 176 -17.46 1.41 23.42
CA ARG A 176 -17.06 2.20 22.24
C ARG A 176 -17.86 1.84 21.00
N LEU A 177 -18.11 0.56 20.76
CA LEU A 177 -18.93 0.11 19.64
C LEU A 177 -20.39 0.58 19.79
N GLU A 178 -20.92 0.54 21.01
CA GLU A 178 -22.25 1.09 21.31
C GLU A 178 -22.31 2.60 21.04
N SER A 179 -21.33 3.38 21.50
CA SER A 179 -21.27 4.83 21.24
C SER A 179 -21.13 5.17 19.76
N LEU A 180 -20.53 4.28 18.97
CA LEU A 180 -20.40 4.41 17.51
C LEU A 180 -21.65 3.90 16.76
N GLY A 181 -22.64 3.37 17.47
CA GLY A 181 -23.85 2.82 16.90
C GLY A 181 -23.60 1.60 16.01
N ALA A 182 -22.72 0.71 16.44
CA ALA A 182 -22.46 -0.55 15.78
C ALA A 182 -23.62 -1.52 15.94
N ASP A 183 -23.77 -2.44 14.99
CA ASP A 183 -24.60 -3.63 15.16
C ASP A 183 -23.74 -4.75 15.79
N PRO A 184 -23.95 -5.11 17.07
CA PRO A 184 -23.13 -6.09 17.76
C PRO A 184 -23.27 -7.50 17.19
N GLU A 185 -24.38 -7.84 16.52
CA GLU A 185 -24.58 -9.16 15.89
C GLU A 185 -23.64 -9.34 14.68
N ASN A 186 -23.19 -8.25 14.08
CA ASN A 186 -22.26 -8.24 12.97
C ASN A 186 -20.81 -7.96 13.35
N ILE A 187 -20.46 -8.01 14.66
CA ILE A 187 -19.08 -7.88 15.14
C ILE A 187 -18.67 -9.11 15.92
N VAL A 188 -17.72 -9.84 15.38
CA VAL A 188 -17.18 -11.07 15.95
C VAL A 188 -15.85 -10.78 16.62
N ILE A 189 -15.74 -11.11 17.90
CA ILE A 189 -14.50 -11.09 18.66
C ILE A 189 -14.08 -12.52 19.01
N MET A 190 -12.82 -12.73 19.34
CA MET A 190 -12.37 -14.00 19.88
C MET A 190 -12.26 -13.93 21.38
N GLN A 191 -13.03 -14.75 22.09
CA GLN A 191 -12.81 -14.99 23.50
C GLN A 191 -11.67 -15.99 23.70
N GLN A 192 -10.66 -15.59 24.46
CA GLN A 192 -9.57 -16.49 24.82
C GLN A 192 -10.07 -17.48 25.89
N MET A 193 -10.15 -18.75 25.53
CA MET A 193 -10.45 -19.83 26.48
C MET A 193 -9.14 -20.38 27.05
N ALA A 194 -9.17 -20.83 28.30
CA ALA A 194 -7.98 -21.27 29.05
C ALA A 194 -7.14 -22.34 28.30
N ASP A 195 -7.79 -23.24 27.57
CA ASP A 195 -7.17 -24.36 26.87
C ASP A 195 -7.00 -24.13 25.35
N THR A 196 -7.26 -22.92 24.86
CA THR A 196 -7.19 -22.60 23.43
C THR A 196 -5.94 -21.78 23.15
N PRO A 197 -5.11 -22.16 22.14
CA PRO A 197 -3.97 -21.37 21.73
C PRO A 197 -4.39 -19.93 21.39
N ALA A 198 -3.50 -18.96 21.67
CA ALA A 198 -3.70 -17.58 21.24
C ALA A 198 -3.89 -17.53 19.71
N LEU A 199 -4.75 -16.63 19.25
CA LEU A 199 -4.97 -16.43 17.82
C LEU A 199 -3.72 -15.84 17.19
N THR A 200 -3.37 -16.35 16.01
CA THR A 200 -2.32 -15.78 15.14
C THR A 200 -2.90 -15.39 13.78
N MET A 201 -2.13 -14.68 12.98
CA MET A 201 -2.57 -14.28 11.63
C MET A 201 -2.74 -15.45 10.66
N CYS A 202 -2.10 -16.60 10.93
CA CYS A 202 -2.21 -17.82 10.12
C CYS A 202 -3.11 -18.88 10.77
N ASP A 203 -3.95 -18.51 11.71
CA ASP A 203 -4.76 -19.46 12.46
C ASP A 203 -5.85 -20.09 11.59
N ALA A 204 -5.84 -21.42 11.47
CA ALA A 204 -6.79 -22.17 10.68
C ALA A 204 -8.26 -21.99 11.13
N ARG A 205 -8.50 -21.53 12.36
CA ARG A 205 -9.85 -21.22 12.86
C ARG A 205 -10.49 -20.06 12.08
N LEU A 206 -9.69 -19.14 11.53
CA LEU A 206 -10.20 -18.04 10.69
C LEU A 206 -10.83 -18.60 9.41
N ASP A 207 -10.12 -19.47 8.69
CA ASP A 207 -10.64 -20.13 7.49
C ASP A 207 -11.83 -21.03 7.83
N ALA A 208 -11.75 -21.79 8.92
CA ALA A 208 -12.82 -22.68 9.37
C ALA A 208 -14.11 -21.91 9.71
N LEU A 209 -14.02 -20.71 10.28
CA LEU A 209 -15.17 -19.85 10.54
C LEU A 209 -15.69 -19.19 9.26
N ALA A 210 -14.80 -18.56 8.48
CA ALA A 210 -15.16 -17.81 7.27
C ALA A 210 -15.79 -18.68 6.17
N SER A 211 -15.49 -20.00 6.15
CA SER A 211 -16.08 -20.96 5.21
C SER A 211 -17.49 -21.41 5.57
N ARG A 212 -17.99 -21.10 6.78
CA ARG A 212 -19.34 -21.49 7.19
C ARG A 212 -20.38 -20.55 6.60
N PRO A 213 -21.59 -21.06 6.26
CA PRO A 213 -22.68 -20.23 5.79
C PRO A 213 -22.99 -19.08 6.77
N GLY A 214 -23.08 -17.86 6.25
CA GLY A 214 -23.39 -16.66 7.06
C GLY A 214 -22.21 -16.12 7.87
N CYS A 215 -21.03 -16.77 7.85
CA CYS A 215 -19.87 -16.34 8.64
C CYS A 215 -18.77 -15.67 7.80
N ARG A 216 -19.00 -15.42 6.52
CA ARG A 216 -18.01 -14.76 5.65
C ARG A 216 -17.79 -13.30 6.08
N PRO A 217 -16.57 -12.89 6.45
CA PRO A 217 -16.32 -11.52 6.87
C PRO A 217 -16.30 -10.56 5.68
N SER A 218 -16.72 -9.31 5.90
CA SER A 218 -16.45 -8.18 5.01
C SER A 218 -15.14 -7.47 5.41
N LEU A 219 -14.84 -7.45 6.72
CA LEU A 219 -13.63 -6.86 7.27
C LEU A 219 -13.03 -7.78 8.35
N VAL A 220 -11.71 -7.94 8.32
CA VAL A 220 -10.95 -8.57 9.42
C VAL A 220 -9.95 -7.55 9.96
N VAL A 221 -9.95 -7.31 11.26
CA VAL A 221 -9.06 -6.35 11.94
C VAL A 221 -8.18 -7.07 12.95
N PHE A 222 -6.88 -6.78 12.91
CA PHE A 222 -5.90 -7.16 13.94
C PHE A 222 -5.34 -5.91 14.61
N ASP A 223 -5.64 -5.69 15.88
CA ASP A 223 -5.30 -4.48 16.65
C ASP A 223 -4.61 -4.82 17.98
N PRO A 224 -3.29 -4.66 18.12
CA PRO A 224 -2.32 -4.38 17.05
C PRO A 224 -1.76 -5.66 16.41
N ILE A 225 -1.20 -5.52 15.21
CA ILE A 225 -0.58 -6.62 14.44
C ILE A 225 0.46 -7.41 15.24
N GLN A 226 1.24 -6.74 16.10
CA GLN A 226 2.31 -7.35 16.89
C GLN A 226 1.84 -8.47 17.81
N SER A 227 0.59 -8.39 18.26
CA SER A 227 -0.01 -9.37 19.15
C SER A 227 -0.45 -10.67 18.48
N TYR A 228 -0.44 -10.70 17.14
CA TYR A 228 -0.97 -11.81 16.33
C TYR A 228 0.09 -12.49 15.46
N LEU A 229 1.37 -12.23 15.74
CA LEU A 229 2.47 -12.93 15.09
C LEU A 229 2.48 -14.41 15.45
N GLU A 230 3.00 -15.24 14.55
CA GLU A 230 3.25 -16.65 14.83
C GLU A 230 4.25 -16.81 16.00
N LYS A 231 4.08 -17.89 16.76
CA LYS A 231 4.95 -18.21 17.89
C LYS A 231 6.40 -18.31 17.39
N HIS A 232 7.30 -17.54 18.01
CA HIS A 232 8.71 -17.42 17.64
C HIS A 232 9.02 -16.60 16.38
N ALA A 233 8.04 -16.04 15.69
CA ALA A 233 8.28 -15.17 14.54
C ALA A 233 8.92 -13.85 14.98
N ASN A 234 9.96 -13.44 14.26
CA ASN A 234 10.59 -12.13 14.45
C ASN A 234 10.02 -11.14 13.44
N MET A 235 9.27 -10.15 13.93
CA MET A 235 8.64 -9.14 13.08
C MET A 235 9.62 -8.35 12.20
N ASN A 236 10.91 -8.36 12.50
CA ASN A 236 11.93 -7.66 11.73
C ASN A 236 12.57 -8.53 10.63
N GLN A 237 12.24 -9.82 10.58
CA GLN A 237 12.75 -10.75 9.58
C GLN A 237 11.73 -11.00 8.48
N ALA A 238 12.15 -10.74 7.22
CA ALA A 238 11.33 -10.95 6.04
C ALA A 238 10.86 -12.41 5.90
N ALA A 239 11.73 -13.35 6.23
CA ALA A 239 11.44 -14.78 6.16
C ALA A 239 10.28 -15.21 7.08
N ASP A 240 10.11 -14.55 8.22
CA ASP A 240 9.02 -14.84 9.16
C ASP A 240 7.73 -14.08 8.79
N VAL A 241 7.86 -12.83 8.33
CA VAL A 241 6.71 -11.96 8.04
C VAL A 241 6.04 -12.32 6.72
N ARG A 242 6.82 -12.63 5.68
CA ARG A 242 6.29 -12.86 4.33
C ARG A 242 5.22 -13.96 4.27
N PRO A 243 5.42 -15.16 4.86
CA PRO A 243 4.40 -16.21 4.82
C PRO A 243 3.09 -15.80 5.51
N MET A 244 3.15 -15.03 6.59
CA MET A 244 1.96 -14.52 7.29
C MET A 244 1.19 -13.53 6.43
N MET A 245 1.89 -12.62 5.76
CA MET A 245 1.26 -11.64 4.87
C MET A 245 0.66 -12.30 3.62
N ASP A 246 1.34 -13.30 3.06
CA ASP A 246 0.84 -14.08 1.93
C ASP A 246 -0.41 -14.89 2.33
N HIS A 247 -0.44 -15.45 3.55
CA HIS A 247 -1.64 -16.12 4.08
C HIS A 247 -2.83 -15.15 4.18
N LEU A 248 -2.64 -13.98 4.78
CA LEU A 248 -3.70 -12.98 4.90
C LEU A 248 -4.16 -12.42 3.55
N ALA A 249 -3.26 -12.23 2.60
CA ALA A 249 -3.62 -11.80 1.25
C ALA A 249 -4.46 -12.86 0.53
N ASN A 250 -4.09 -14.14 0.66
CA ASN A 250 -4.86 -15.26 0.12
C ASN A 250 -6.21 -15.42 0.83
N PHE A 251 -6.27 -15.20 2.14
CA PHE A 251 -7.52 -15.16 2.90
C PHE A 251 -8.45 -14.06 2.39
N ALA A 252 -7.92 -12.83 2.26
CA ALA A 252 -8.68 -11.69 1.74
C ALA A 252 -9.28 -11.99 0.37
N ALA A 253 -8.46 -12.48 -0.56
CA ALA A 253 -8.90 -12.85 -1.92
C ALA A 253 -9.92 -14.01 -1.94
N ARG A 254 -9.71 -15.03 -1.11
CA ARG A 254 -10.61 -16.20 -1.04
C ARG A 254 -11.99 -15.82 -0.55
N TYR A 255 -12.06 -14.98 0.46
CA TYR A 255 -13.32 -14.60 1.11
C TYR A 255 -13.85 -13.25 0.62
N HIS A 256 -13.19 -12.63 -0.37
CA HIS A 256 -13.56 -11.32 -0.92
C HIS A 256 -13.82 -10.29 0.19
N CYS A 257 -12.84 -10.09 1.06
CA CYS A 257 -12.93 -9.21 2.21
C CYS A 257 -11.74 -8.26 2.27
N ALA A 258 -11.84 -7.22 3.08
CA ALA A 258 -10.71 -6.38 3.44
C ALA A 258 -10.03 -6.91 4.72
N VAL A 259 -8.69 -6.86 4.78
CA VAL A 259 -7.93 -7.14 5.99
C VAL A 259 -7.23 -5.87 6.46
N MET A 260 -7.48 -5.44 7.69
CA MET A 260 -6.87 -4.26 8.30
C MET A 260 -5.91 -4.67 9.41
N LEU A 261 -4.67 -4.20 9.31
CA LEU A 261 -3.61 -4.40 10.29
C LEU A 261 -3.31 -3.07 10.97
N VAL A 262 -3.68 -2.95 12.25
CA VAL A 262 -3.34 -1.77 13.06
C VAL A 262 -1.90 -1.90 13.54
N SER A 263 -1.05 -0.94 13.21
CA SER A 263 0.38 -0.98 13.50
C SER A 263 0.84 0.25 14.27
N HIS A 264 1.75 0.03 15.20
CA HIS A 264 2.53 1.11 15.78
C HIS A 264 3.69 1.49 14.85
N ILE A 265 4.13 2.74 14.94
CA ILE A 265 5.33 3.22 14.27
C ILE A 265 6.43 3.50 15.29
N SER A 266 7.69 3.44 14.84
CA SER A 266 8.82 3.90 15.61
C SER A 266 8.70 5.40 15.91
N LYS A 267 9.22 5.83 17.05
CA LYS A 267 9.26 7.26 17.38
C LYS A 267 9.96 8.03 16.27
N PRO A 268 9.43 9.18 15.88
CA PRO A 268 10.00 9.95 14.78
C PRO A 268 11.44 10.36 15.14
N ASN A 269 12.41 9.86 14.38
CA ASN A 269 13.77 10.39 14.38
C ASN A 269 13.83 11.56 13.41
N LEU A 270 14.56 12.61 13.75
CA LEU A 270 14.77 13.81 12.91
C LEU A 270 15.59 13.55 11.62
N SER A 271 16.15 12.35 11.48
CA SER A 271 16.87 11.91 10.29
C SER A 271 15.91 11.40 9.24
N GLY A 272 15.74 12.13 8.18
CA GLY A 272 14.79 11.98 7.09
C GLY A 272 14.55 10.54 6.59
N GLY A 273 13.28 10.22 6.38
CA GLY A 273 12.74 9.01 5.78
C GLY A 273 11.26 9.25 5.50
N SER A 274 10.66 8.47 4.59
CA SER A 274 9.23 8.55 4.30
C SER A 274 8.39 8.07 5.50
N ALA A 275 7.11 8.44 5.53
CA ALA A 275 6.16 7.95 6.53
C ALA A 275 6.18 6.42 6.60
N SER A 276 6.15 5.77 5.45
CA SER A 276 6.15 4.31 5.33
C SER A 276 7.39 3.63 5.93
N ASP A 277 8.55 4.30 5.96
CA ASP A 277 9.78 3.74 6.56
C ASP A 277 9.71 3.62 8.08
N ARG A 278 8.71 4.21 8.71
CA ARG A 278 8.53 4.24 10.17
C ARG A 278 7.63 3.13 10.70
N ILE A 279 6.97 2.37 9.84
CA ILE A 279 6.19 1.21 10.26
C ILE A 279 7.12 0.21 10.92
N LEU A 280 6.79 -0.23 12.15
CA LEU A 280 7.58 -1.20 12.89
C LEU A 280 7.59 -2.54 12.17
N GLY A 281 8.77 -3.16 12.13
CA GLY A 281 8.98 -4.49 11.58
C GLY A 281 9.58 -4.49 10.17
N SER A 282 9.52 -5.65 9.54
CA SER A 282 10.05 -5.90 8.20
C SER A 282 9.36 -5.03 7.14
N SER A 283 10.10 -4.63 6.11
CA SER A 283 9.56 -4.00 4.91
C SER A 283 8.48 -4.84 4.22
N ASP A 284 8.43 -6.15 4.49
CA ASP A 284 7.42 -7.03 3.89
C ASP A 284 5.99 -6.75 4.35
N PHE A 285 5.79 -6.17 5.55
CA PHE A 285 4.47 -5.64 5.92
C PHE A 285 4.00 -4.59 4.91
N ARG A 286 4.87 -3.62 4.60
CA ARG A 286 4.58 -2.54 3.65
C ARG A 286 4.42 -3.04 2.21
N ASN A 287 5.25 -4.00 1.82
CA ASN A 287 5.27 -4.54 0.46
C ASN A 287 3.98 -5.31 0.14
N ALA A 288 3.48 -6.11 1.08
CA ALA A 288 2.26 -6.89 0.93
C ALA A 288 0.98 -6.02 0.98
N ALA A 289 0.98 -4.93 1.76
CA ALA A 289 -0.19 -4.05 1.85
C ALA A 289 -0.46 -3.31 0.53
N ARG A 290 -1.73 -3.23 0.14
CA ARG A 290 -2.19 -2.46 -1.02
C ARG A 290 -2.61 -1.03 -0.65
N SER A 291 -2.95 -0.80 0.61
CA SER A 291 -3.24 0.51 1.18
C SER A 291 -2.47 0.70 2.48
N ILE A 292 -1.90 1.88 2.69
CA ILE A 292 -1.25 2.27 3.95
C ILE A 292 -1.79 3.63 4.35
N ILE A 293 -2.33 3.72 5.56
CA ILE A 293 -2.98 4.91 6.09
C ILE A 293 -2.27 5.29 7.40
N PHE A 294 -1.85 6.53 7.50
CA PHE A 294 -1.27 7.07 8.72
C PHE A 294 -2.26 7.93 9.49
N VAL A 295 -2.27 7.74 10.81
CA VAL A 295 -3.11 8.50 11.74
C VAL A 295 -2.23 9.32 12.66
N GLY A 296 -2.56 10.61 12.79
CA GLY A 296 -1.88 11.50 13.69
C GLY A 296 -2.72 12.69 14.12
N CYS A 297 -2.11 13.64 14.84
CA CYS A 297 -2.75 14.90 15.21
C CYS A 297 -2.67 15.88 14.06
N ASP A 298 -3.70 16.74 13.96
CA ASP A 298 -3.63 17.95 13.16
C ASP A 298 -2.51 18.87 13.71
N PRO A 299 -1.61 19.37 12.84
CA PRO A 299 -0.57 20.30 13.26
C PRO A 299 -1.07 21.61 13.88
N ASP A 300 -2.20 22.09 13.38
CA ASP A 300 -2.78 23.40 13.75
C ASP A 300 -3.78 23.27 14.91
N ASP A 301 -4.47 22.15 15.01
CA ASP A 301 -5.40 21.85 16.10
C ASP A 301 -5.19 20.45 16.67
N ARG A 302 -4.54 20.36 17.83
CA ARG A 302 -4.26 19.10 18.51
C ARG A 302 -5.47 18.35 19.06
N SER A 303 -6.64 18.99 19.12
CA SER A 303 -7.89 18.31 19.49
C SER A 303 -8.38 17.43 18.36
N LEU A 304 -8.02 17.76 17.12
CA LEU A 304 -8.35 17.01 15.93
C LEU A 304 -7.28 15.97 15.59
N ARG A 305 -7.72 14.94 14.91
CA ARG A 305 -6.89 13.91 14.31
C ARG A 305 -7.01 13.97 12.79
N VAL A 306 -6.00 13.45 12.12
CA VAL A 306 -5.99 13.35 10.66
C VAL A 306 -5.60 11.94 10.28
N PHE A 307 -6.27 11.37 9.30
CA PHE A 307 -5.77 10.20 8.60
C PHE A 307 -5.43 10.56 7.14
N ALA A 308 -4.29 10.05 6.68
CA ALA A 308 -3.78 10.27 5.33
C ALA A 308 -3.33 8.95 4.72
N GLN A 309 -3.74 8.68 3.50
CA GLN A 309 -3.32 7.49 2.75
C GLN A 309 -1.97 7.79 2.06
N ASP A 310 -0.92 7.09 2.49
CA ASP A 310 0.44 7.22 1.96
C ASP A 310 0.71 6.28 0.77
N LYS A 311 0.09 5.11 0.79
CA LYS A 311 0.17 4.13 -0.29
C LYS A 311 -1.21 3.71 -0.74
N SER A 312 -1.41 3.74 -2.06
CA SER A 312 -2.53 3.11 -2.76
C SER A 312 -1.99 2.40 -3.99
N SER A 313 -2.15 1.06 -4.06
CA SER A 313 -1.62 0.26 -5.17
C SER A 313 -2.66 -0.05 -6.24
N LEU A 314 -3.93 0.23 -5.98
CA LEU A 314 -5.06 -0.15 -6.85
C LEU A 314 -5.73 1.06 -7.52
N GLY A 315 -5.32 2.28 -7.13
CA GLY A 315 -5.84 3.53 -7.66
C GLY A 315 -5.09 4.72 -7.09
N PRO A 316 -5.48 5.96 -7.41
CA PRO A 316 -4.91 7.15 -6.78
C PRO A 316 -5.18 7.14 -5.27
N PRO A 317 -4.27 7.69 -4.44
CA PRO A 317 -4.52 7.81 -3.02
C PRO A 317 -5.73 8.72 -2.74
N GLY A 318 -6.49 8.35 -1.72
CA GLY A 318 -7.62 9.13 -1.25
C GLY A 318 -7.20 10.43 -0.55
N PRO A 319 -8.12 11.39 -0.44
CA PRO A 319 -7.86 12.63 0.28
C PRO A 319 -7.60 12.36 1.77
N SER A 320 -6.73 13.16 2.37
CA SER A 320 -6.59 13.16 3.82
C SER A 320 -7.84 13.78 4.46
N ARG A 321 -8.27 13.24 5.63
CA ARG A 321 -9.45 13.74 6.34
C ARG A 321 -9.14 13.97 7.80
N LYS A 322 -9.75 15.02 8.34
CA LYS A 322 -9.76 15.29 9.77
C LYS A 322 -10.84 14.46 10.45
N PHE A 323 -10.63 14.14 11.71
CA PHE A 323 -11.66 13.56 12.57
C PHE A 323 -11.48 13.97 14.03
N SER A 324 -12.58 14.05 14.75
CA SER A 324 -12.59 14.28 16.18
C SER A 324 -12.92 12.99 16.93
N ILE A 325 -12.41 12.89 18.16
CA ILE A 325 -12.76 11.86 19.12
C ILE A 325 -13.35 12.57 20.32
N HIS A 326 -14.59 12.28 20.63
CA HIS A 326 -15.34 12.88 21.73
C HIS A 326 -16.14 11.80 22.48
N ASP A 327 -16.86 12.14 23.53
CA ASP A 327 -17.61 11.18 24.37
C ASP A 327 -18.70 10.41 23.60
N GLY A 328 -19.20 10.98 22.52
CA GLY A 328 -20.14 10.32 21.60
C GLY A 328 -19.48 9.49 20.48
N GLY A 329 -18.16 9.33 20.47
CA GLY A 329 -17.44 8.50 19.50
C GLY A 329 -16.54 9.28 18.53
N VAL A 330 -16.58 8.91 17.25
CA VAL A 330 -15.72 9.48 16.19
C VAL A 330 -16.58 10.15 15.13
N GLU A 331 -16.27 11.40 14.84
CA GLU A 331 -16.84 12.16 13.73
C GLU A 331 -15.75 12.39 12.65
N ILE A 332 -15.97 11.87 11.44
CA ILE A 332 -15.09 12.12 10.30
C ILE A 332 -15.55 13.41 9.63
N MET A 333 -14.61 14.35 9.49
CA MET A 333 -14.83 15.71 9.01
C MET A 333 -14.38 15.88 7.55
N ASP A 334 -14.25 17.14 7.13
CA ASP A 334 -13.85 17.52 5.78
C ASP A 334 -12.43 17.08 5.40
N GLU A 335 -12.20 17.08 4.11
CA GLU A 335 -10.90 16.81 3.51
C GLU A 335 -9.89 17.91 3.87
N CYS A 336 -8.62 17.51 3.93
CA CYS A 336 -7.52 18.43 4.16
C CYS A 336 -6.33 18.08 3.26
N ALA A 337 -5.43 19.03 3.06
CA ALA A 337 -4.27 18.87 2.18
C ALA A 337 -3.03 18.25 2.89
N LEU A 338 -3.18 17.80 4.14
CA LEU A 338 -2.06 17.26 4.92
C LEU A 338 -1.65 15.89 4.40
N THR A 339 -0.36 15.72 4.18
CA THR A 339 0.26 14.43 3.82
C THR A 339 0.62 13.61 5.06
N ALA A 340 0.80 12.30 4.90
CA ALA A 340 1.27 11.41 5.97
C ALA A 340 2.60 11.90 6.59
N ASP A 341 3.53 12.36 5.75
CA ASP A 341 4.81 12.89 6.21
C ASP A 341 4.66 14.16 7.07
N GLU A 342 3.77 15.08 6.70
CA GLU A 342 3.51 16.31 7.46
C GLU A 342 2.88 15.99 8.81
N ILE A 343 1.90 15.09 8.85
CA ILE A 343 1.26 14.61 10.07
C ILE A 343 2.30 14.00 11.02
N LEU A 344 3.21 13.17 10.50
CA LEU A 344 4.23 12.51 11.32
C LEU A 344 5.36 13.46 11.74
N ARG A 345 5.73 14.44 10.90
CA ARG A 345 6.69 15.49 11.29
C ARG A 345 6.15 16.39 12.39
N ALA A 346 4.87 16.75 12.33
CA ALA A 346 4.20 17.51 13.38
C ALA A 346 4.25 16.79 14.74
N GLN A 347 4.17 15.46 14.74
CA GLN A 347 4.29 14.64 15.94
C GLN A 347 5.75 14.55 16.44
N ALA A 348 6.74 14.53 15.53
CA ALA A 348 8.16 14.53 15.88
C ALA A 348 8.58 15.84 16.58
N GLY A 349 8.04 16.95 16.10
CA GLY A 349 8.27 18.28 16.69
C GLY A 349 7.55 18.52 18.01
N GLY A 350 6.64 17.64 18.42
CA GLY A 350 5.81 17.81 19.62
C GLY A 350 6.55 17.71 20.94
N ASN A 351 7.82 17.27 20.96
CA ASN A 351 8.67 17.27 22.15
C ASN A 351 9.64 18.48 22.21
N THR A 352 9.61 19.41 21.25
CA THR A 352 10.49 20.58 21.23
C THR A 352 9.75 21.91 21.09
N ARG A 353 8.41 21.92 21.06
CA ARG A 353 7.63 23.13 21.16
C ARG A 353 6.79 23.10 22.42
N GLY A 354 7.26 23.82 23.43
CA GLY A 354 6.37 24.49 24.37
C GLY A 354 5.31 25.31 23.60
N PRO A 355 4.33 25.93 24.31
CA PRO A 355 3.26 26.68 23.68
C PRO A 355 3.81 27.53 22.55
N GLU A 356 3.03 27.69 21.48
CA GLU A 356 3.38 28.52 20.30
C GLU A 356 4.27 29.68 20.72
N PRO A 357 5.34 30.03 20.02
CA PRO A 357 6.30 30.96 20.56
C PRO A 357 5.70 32.37 20.60
N VAL A 358 4.82 32.62 21.55
CA VAL A 358 4.48 33.97 22.00
C VAL A 358 5.77 34.78 22.07
N VAL A 359 6.85 34.20 22.58
CA VAL A 359 8.18 34.76 22.60
C VAL A 359 8.81 34.94 21.21
N GLY A 360 8.57 34.01 20.25
CA GLY A 360 9.06 34.18 18.89
C GLY A 360 8.32 35.22 18.08
N ASN A 361 7.01 35.33 18.24
CA ASN A 361 6.19 36.38 17.63
C ASN A 361 6.50 37.76 18.29
N ARG A 362 6.74 37.81 19.60
CA ARG A 362 7.23 39.02 20.31
C ARG A 362 8.61 39.41 19.81
N ALA A 363 9.52 38.46 19.54
CA ALA A 363 10.82 38.77 18.97
C ALA A 363 10.73 39.39 17.55
N VAL A 364 9.80 38.89 16.72
CA VAL A 364 9.53 39.46 15.40
C VAL A 364 8.94 40.85 15.53
N ALA A 365 7.98 41.07 16.43
CA ALA A 365 7.38 42.37 16.67
C ALA A 365 8.44 43.39 17.16
N LEU A 366 9.25 43.01 18.15
CA LEU A 366 10.34 43.84 18.66
C LEU A 366 11.35 44.24 17.57
N LEU A 367 11.81 43.30 16.75
CA LEU A 367 12.71 43.59 15.64
C LEU A 367 12.00 44.45 14.58
N GLY A 368 10.71 44.26 14.32
CA GLY A 368 9.89 45.07 13.43
C GLY A 368 9.87 46.54 13.90
N GLU A 369 9.61 46.79 15.18
CA GLU A 369 9.61 48.10 15.78
C GLU A 369 11.01 48.75 15.72
N LEU A 370 12.06 48.04 16.07
CA LEU A 370 13.43 48.54 16.07
C LEU A 370 13.97 48.86 14.66
N THR A 371 13.47 48.17 13.64
CA THR A 371 13.89 48.39 12.24
C THR A 371 12.91 49.25 11.42
N ASN A 372 11.77 49.62 11.98
CA ASN A 372 10.70 50.26 11.22
C ASN A 372 11.11 51.63 10.60
N ASN A 373 11.79 52.45 11.36
CA ASN A 373 12.13 53.82 10.95
C ASN A 373 13.45 53.90 10.16
N THR A 374 14.42 53.08 10.47
CA THR A 374 15.79 53.15 9.91
C THR A 374 16.10 52.05 8.91
N GLY A 375 15.31 50.98 8.89
CA GLY A 375 15.59 49.76 8.16
C GLY A 375 16.69 48.87 8.77
N TRP A 376 17.32 49.34 9.86
CA TRP A 376 18.40 48.60 10.50
C TRP A 376 18.45 48.84 12.02
N VAL A 377 19.11 47.94 12.75
CA VAL A 377 19.33 48.05 14.21
C VAL A 377 20.69 47.48 14.60
N LYS A 378 21.36 48.10 15.59
CA LYS A 378 22.56 47.52 16.18
C LYS A 378 22.21 46.23 16.91
N THR A 379 22.91 45.12 16.58
CA THR A 379 22.69 43.82 17.19
C THR A 379 22.75 43.85 18.72
N SER A 380 23.67 44.64 19.28
CA SER A 380 23.80 44.81 20.73
C SER A 380 22.58 45.48 21.38
N ILE A 381 21.95 46.45 20.70
CA ILE A 381 20.75 47.14 21.18
C ILE A 381 19.58 46.17 21.12
N ALA A 382 19.40 45.48 19.98
CA ALA A 382 18.32 44.51 19.82
C ALA A 382 18.42 43.38 20.88
N ILE A 383 19.61 42.89 21.19
CA ILE A 383 19.83 41.90 22.25
C ILE A 383 19.54 42.49 23.65
N ALA A 384 19.92 43.74 23.91
CA ALA A 384 19.66 44.36 25.21
C ALA A 384 18.14 44.55 25.45
N ASP A 385 17.41 45.00 24.43
CA ASP A 385 15.95 45.19 24.52
C ASP A 385 15.21 43.84 24.58
N ALA A 386 15.67 42.85 23.83
CA ALA A 386 15.15 41.49 23.91
C ALA A 386 15.29 40.88 25.32
N LYS A 387 16.40 41.16 26.04
CA LYS A 387 16.59 40.74 27.42
C LYS A 387 15.57 41.33 28.36
N LYS A 388 15.18 42.59 28.16
CA LYS A 388 14.15 43.27 28.98
C LYS A 388 12.78 42.58 28.82
N GLU A 389 12.51 42.00 27.65
CA GLU A 389 11.30 41.27 27.35
C GLU A 389 11.40 39.75 27.58
N VAL A 390 12.47 39.31 28.25
CA VAL A 390 12.73 37.86 28.53
C VAL A 390 12.86 37.02 27.24
N ILE A 391 13.35 37.63 26.17
CA ILE A 391 13.63 36.99 24.88
C ILE A 391 15.12 36.58 24.83
N SER A 392 15.41 35.30 24.63
CA SER A 392 16.81 34.86 24.50
C SER A 392 17.41 35.29 23.15
N GLU A 393 18.73 35.50 23.14
CA GLU A 393 19.47 35.88 21.92
C GLU A 393 19.28 34.84 20.78
N SER A 394 19.19 33.57 21.12
CA SER A 394 18.93 32.50 20.13
C SER A 394 17.59 32.67 19.41
N ILE A 395 16.53 33.05 20.15
CA ILE A 395 15.19 33.27 19.60
C ILE A 395 15.21 34.54 18.74
N LEU A 396 15.88 35.60 19.22
CA LEU A 396 16.01 36.85 18.49
C LEU A 396 16.74 36.69 17.14
N ARG A 397 17.82 35.92 17.09
CA ARG A 397 18.55 35.57 15.87
C ARG A 397 17.70 34.76 14.88
N LYS A 398 16.86 33.85 15.38
CA LYS A 398 15.90 33.13 14.54
C LYS A 398 14.82 34.02 13.98
N ALA A 399 14.33 34.98 14.76
CA ALA A 399 13.37 35.98 14.33
C ALA A 399 13.94 36.89 13.25
N ALA A 400 15.19 37.40 13.41
CA ALA A 400 15.88 38.19 12.40
C ALA A 400 16.00 37.43 11.06
N LYS A 401 16.39 36.14 11.10
CA LYS A 401 16.43 35.29 9.90
C LYS A 401 15.05 35.07 9.27
N LYS A 402 13.99 34.87 10.07
CA LYS A 402 12.60 34.72 9.60
C LYS A 402 12.10 36.01 8.91
N MET A 403 12.53 37.18 9.37
CA MET A 403 12.21 38.45 8.77
C MET A 403 13.06 38.80 7.52
N GLY A 404 14.03 37.99 7.18
CA GLY A 404 14.95 38.21 6.06
C GLY A 404 15.96 39.34 6.34
N LEU A 405 16.24 39.64 7.61
CA LEU A 405 17.26 40.64 7.97
C LEU A 405 18.66 40.04 7.76
N GLU A 406 19.51 40.77 7.08
CA GLU A 406 20.93 40.44 6.89
C GLU A 406 21.80 41.04 8.00
N ASN A 407 23.02 40.51 8.15
CA ASN A 407 23.96 40.89 9.16
C ASN A 407 25.18 41.53 8.50
N ALA A 408 25.54 42.77 8.94
CA ALA A 408 26.76 43.43 8.54
C ALA A 408 27.56 43.88 9.75
N THR A 409 28.89 43.93 9.59
CA THR A 409 29.80 44.43 10.61
C THR A 409 30.35 45.78 10.19
N ILE A 410 30.03 46.84 10.95
CA ILE A 410 30.49 48.19 10.74
C ILE A 410 31.76 48.43 11.59
N ARG A 411 32.87 48.81 10.95
CA ARG A 411 34.16 49.07 11.64
C ARG A 411 34.30 50.59 11.88
N GLN A 412 34.57 50.95 13.14
CA GLN A 412 34.76 52.37 13.60
C GLN A 412 36.25 52.67 13.82
N GLY A 413 37.08 52.68 12.79
CA GLY A 413 38.47 53.00 12.89
C GLY A 413 39.19 52.35 14.12
N HIS A 414 39.80 53.17 15.00
CA HIS A 414 40.44 52.71 16.23
C HIS A 414 39.46 52.40 17.39
N LYS A 415 38.18 52.72 17.28
CA LYS A 415 37.16 52.54 18.35
C LYS A 415 36.47 51.16 18.36
N GLY A 416 36.82 50.25 17.44
CA GLY A 416 36.28 48.91 17.40
C GLY A 416 35.29 48.67 16.27
N ALA A 417 34.49 47.58 16.37
CA ALA A 417 33.50 47.23 15.39
C ALA A 417 32.18 46.87 16.09
N TYR A 418 31.05 47.12 15.41
CA TYR A 418 29.73 46.68 15.86
C TYR A 418 28.95 46.02 14.75
N ALA A 419 28.09 45.02 15.10
CA ALA A 419 27.22 44.34 14.17
C ALA A 419 25.85 45.00 14.09
N ILE A 420 25.25 44.97 12.91
CA ILE A 420 23.88 45.39 12.66
C ILE A 420 23.07 44.32 11.97
N TRP A 421 21.77 44.33 12.22
CA TRP A 421 20.78 43.65 11.36
C TRP A 421 20.07 44.67 10.53
N TYR A 422 19.90 44.44 9.21
CA TYR A 422 19.28 45.36 8.29
C TYR A 422 18.39 44.67 7.29
N ASP A 423 17.36 45.38 6.83
CA ASP A 423 16.43 44.94 5.79
C ASP A 423 16.95 45.42 4.43
N THR A 424 17.35 44.52 3.56
CA THR A 424 17.88 44.82 2.22
C THR A 424 16.92 45.57 1.32
N LYS A 425 15.62 45.49 1.61
CA LYS A 425 14.58 46.23 0.87
C LYS A 425 14.46 47.68 1.32
N LYS A 426 14.83 47.98 2.57
CA LYS A 426 14.74 49.33 3.17
C LYS A 426 16.08 50.05 3.19
N VAL A 427 17.20 49.32 3.26
CA VAL A 427 18.54 49.86 3.35
C VAL A 427 19.37 49.36 2.16
N PRO A 428 19.55 50.19 1.11
CA PRO A 428 20.40 49.86 -0.04
C PRO A 428 21.87 49.66 0.36
N GLU A 429 22.60 48.88 -0.39
CA GLU A 429 23.98 48.45 -0.09
C GLU A 429 24.93 49.67 0.00
N ASN A 430 24.73 50.71 -0.79
CA ASN A 430 25.48 51.97 -0.74
C ASN A 430 25.36 52.72 0.60
N ILE A 431 24.24 52.58 1.32
CA ILE A 431 24.06 53.17 2.66
C ILE A 431 24.86 52.39 3.72
N ILE A 432 24.98 51.07 3.56
CA ILE A 432 25.83 50.25 4.42
C ILE A 432 27.32 50.65 4.28
N GLU A 433 27.75 50.93 3.04
CA GLU A 433 29.10 51.48 2.77
C GLU A 433 29.28 52.86 3.37
N GLN A 434 28.28 53.78 3.27
CA GLN A 434 28.32 55.10 3.92
C GLN A 434 28.40 55.02 5.44
N LEU A 435 27.59 54.18 6.08
CA LEU A 435 27.65 53.91 7.52
C LEU A 435 29.02 53.40 7.94
N THR A 436 29.67 52.60 7.11
CA THR A 436 31.03 52.09 7.34
C THR A 436 32.06 53.22 7.20
N LEU A 437 31.93 54.14 6.24
CA LEU A 437 32.79 55.29 6.02
C LEU A 437 32.61 56.38 7.10
N GLU A 438 31.40 56.68 7.52
CA GLU A 438 31.10 57.63 8.60
C GLU A 438 31.64 57.11 9.97
N ALA A 439 31.48 55.80 10.21
CA ALA A 439 31.99 55.16 11.37
C ALA A 439 33.51 55.10 11.41
N ALA A 440 34.21 55.17 10.28
CA ALA A 440 35.66 55.24 10.17
C ALA A 440 36.22 56.65 10.41
N ARG A 441 35.38 57.70 10.23
CA ARG A 441 35.73 59.13 10.44
C ARG A 441 35.43 59.63 11.85
N ALA A 442 34.63 58.92 12.65
CA ALA A 442 34.29 59.23 14.03
C ALA A 442 35.20 58.45 15.05
#